data_c6c67e30b6afd016a859f2ad0521e971
#
_entry.id   c6c67e30b6afd016a859f2ad0521e971
#
_cell.length_a   1.000
_cell.length_b   1.000
_cell.length_c   1.000
_cell.angle_alpha   90.00
_cell.angle_beta   90.00
_cell.angle_gamma   90.00
#
_symmetry.space_group_name_H-M   'P 1'
#
loop_
_entity.id
_entity.type
_entity.pdbx_description
1 polymer ?
#
loop_
_entity_poly.entity_id
_entity_poly.type
_entity_poly.pdbx_seq_one_letter_code
_entity_poly.pdbx_strand_id
1 'polypeptide(L)'
;MNAVLYIHGQGGNAAESEHYKALFPDEEVIGLDYHADTPWEAETEFRSAVEKLKSHYDDIVLVANSIGAFYAMAAHLDCQISVAFFISPVVDMEKLNGVELSDEYRRYVESHPIKWDVPTHILYGSNDHLVPFEVISGFAKAHHATLTIMDGGENWFHTEAQMQFLDNWIRKITH
;
A
#
# COMPACT_ATOMS: atom_id res chain seq x y z
N MET A 1 19.48 -5.63 -10.39
CA MET A 1 18.10 -6.14 -10.46
C MET A 1 17.26 -5.43 -9.41
N ASN A 2 16.03 -5.15 -9.74
CA ASN A 2 15.09 -4.49 -8.83
C ASN A 2 14.16 -5.50 -8.19
N ALA A 3 13.65 -5.17 -7.01
CA ALA A 3 12.66 -5.97 -6.31
C ALA A 3 11.31 -5.25 -6.29
N VAL A 4 10.24 -6.04 -6.29
CA VAL A 4 8.90 -5.58 -5.95
C VAL A 4 8.54 -6.16 -4.61
N LEU A 5 8.33 -5.30 -3.62
CA LEU A 5 7.89 -5.71 -2.29
C LEU A 5 6.37 -5.59 -2.22
N TYR A 6 5.70 -6.72 -1.99
CA TYR A 6 4.26 -6.76 -1.81
C TYR A 6 3.90 -6.79 -0.33
N ILE A 7 3.02 -5.89 0.09
CA ILE A 7 2.52 -5.81 1.46
C ILE A 7 1.00 -6.01 1.45
N HIS A 8 0.56 -7.09 2.08
CA HIS A 8 -0.86 -7.44 2.13
C HIS A 8 -1.65 -6.56 3.10
N GLY A 9 -2.97 -6.56 2.95
CA GLY A 9 -3.88 -5.91 3.89
C GLY A 9 -4.25 -6.79 5.07
N GLN A 10 -5.17 -6.32 5.91
CA GLN A 10 -5.67 -7.08 7.05
C GLN A 10 -6.37 -8.36 6.56
N GLY A 11 -6.04 -9.48 7.18
CA GLY A 11 -6.58 -10.79 6.81
C GLY A 11 -5.96 -11.42 5.58
N GLY A 12 -5.05 -10.71 4.89
CA GLY A 12 -4.31 -11.25 3.77
C GLY A 12 -3.04 -11.98 4.20
N ASN A 13 -2.22 -12.32 3.22
CA ASN A 13 -0.95 -13.02 3.46
C ASN A 13 0.07 -12.76 2.35
N ALA A 14 1.31 -13.14 2.61
CA ALA A 14 2.42 -12.92 1.68
C ALA A 14 2.28 -13.68 0.35
N ALA A 15 1.55 -14.79 0.34
CA ALA A 15 1.37 -15.60 -0.88
C ALA A 15 0.57 -14.88 -1.97
N GLU A 16 -0.16 -13.84 -1.62
CA GLU A 16 -0.86 -12.97 -2.60
C GLU A 16 0.12 -12.34 -3.58
N SER A 17 1.39 -12.23 -3.23
CA SER A 17 2.44 -11.68 -4.09
C SER A 17 2.62 -12.48 -5.38
N GLU A 18 2.26 -13.76 -5.40
CA GLU A 18 2.38 -14.61 -6.58
C GLU A 18 1.64 -14.03 -7.79
N HIS A 19 0.50 -13.40 -7.55
CA HIS A 19 -0.30 -12.77 -8.60
C HIS A 19 0.49 -11.69 -9.36
N TYR A 20 1.38 -10.98 -8.66
CA TYR A 20 2.09 -9.83 -9.23
C TYR A 20 3.32 -10.22 -10.05
N LYS A 21 3.76 -11.46 -9.99
CA LYS A 21 4.93 -11.92 -10.77
C LYS A 21 4.75 -11.74 -12.26
N ALA A 22 3.56 -12.00 -12.77
CA ALA A 22 3.24 -11.82 -14.18
C ALA A 22 3.20 -10.34 -14.61
N LEU A 23 2.96 -9.44 -13.65
CA LEU A 23 2.86 -7.99 -13.89
C LEU A 23 4.24 -7.30 -13.83
N PHE A 24 5.21 -7.93 -13.19
CA PHE A 24 6.58 -7.42 -13.02
C PHE A 24 7.58 -8.50 -13.44
N PRO A 25 7.61 -8.86 -14.73
CA PRO A 25 8.41 -10.01 -15.19
C PRO A 25 9.92 -9.79 -15.10
N ASP A 26 10.38 -8.54 -15.04
CA ASP A 26 11.80 -8.20 -15.00
C ASP A 26 12.32 -7.96 -13.59
N GLU A 27 11.46 -8.03 -12.59
CA GLU A 27 11.79 -7.80 -11.18
C GLU A 27 11.59 -9.07 -10.36
N GLU A 28 12.24 -9.13 -9.22
CA GLU A 28 11.98 -10.17 -8.22
C GLU A 28 10.84 -9.74 -7.33
N VAL A 29 9.71 -10.46 -7.36
CA VAL A 29 8.53 -10.14 -6.55
C VAL A 29 8.59 -10.92 -5.24
N ILE A 30 8.55 -10.20 -4.12
CA ILE A 30 8.69 -10.74 -2.78
C ILE A 30 7.53 -10.28 -1.92
N GLY A 31 6.80 -11.22 -1.33
CA GLY A 31 5.74 -10.93 -0.37
C GLY A 31 6.31 -10.79 1.04
N LEU A 32 5.92 -9.74 1.74
CA LEU A 32 6.31 -9.56 3.13
C LEU A 32 5.38 -10.33 4.05
N ASP A 33 5.93 -11.31 4.76
CA ASP A 33 5.21 -12.06 5.78
C ASP A 33 5.32 -11.32 7.11
N TYR A 34 4.42 -10.37 7.33
CA TYR A 34 4.44 -9.56 8.54
C TYR A 34 3.29 -9.90 9.46
N HIS A 35 3.48 -9.67 10.76
CA HIS A 35 2.51 -9.97 11.81
C HIS A 35 2.10 -8.75 12.63
N ALA A 36 2.59 -7.57 12.28
CA ALA A 36 2.28 -6.32 12.99
C ALA A 36 0.79 -6.01 12.94
N ASP A 37 0.23 -5.61 14.08
CA ASP A 37 -1.15 -5.14 14.23
C ASP A 37 -1.20 -3.64 14.54
N THR A 38 -0.04 -3.01 14.65
CA THR A 38 0.08 -1.58 15.00
C THR A 38 1.17 -0.94 14.15
N PRO A 39 1.11 0.38 13.94
CA PRO A 39 2.15 1.05 13.16
C PRO A 39 3.54 1.02 13.82
N TRP A 40 3.63 0.98 15.15
CA TRP A 40 4.93 0.89 15.82
C TRP A 40 5.56 -0.50 15.70
N GLU A 41 4.77 -1.56 15.68
CA GLU A 41 5.25 -2.90 15.38
C GLU A 41 5.68 -3.00 13.90
N ALA A 42 4.89 -2.44 13.00
CA ALA A 42 5.17 -2.43 11.57
C ALA A 42 6.47 -1.71 11.25
N GLU A 43 6.78 -0.63 11.92
CA GLU A 43 8.03 0.10 11.70
C GLU A 43 9.24 -0.83 11.84
N THR A 44 9.30 -1.62 12.89
CA THR A 44 10.41 -2.54 13.13
C THR A 44 10.47 -3.63 12.06
N GLU A 45 9.34 -4.30 11.80
CA GLU A 45 9.29 -5.40 10.84
C GLU A 45 9.61 -4.94 9.41
N PHE A 46 9.00 -3.83 8.99
CA PHE A 46 9.12 -3.35 7.61
C PHE A 46 10.51 -2.80 7.32
N ARG A 47 11.08 -2.04 8.25
CA ARG A 47 12.42 -1.50 8.08
C ARG A 47 13.47 -2.61 7.97
N SER A 48 13.37 -3.63 8.81
CA SER A 48 14.27 -4.78 8.76
C SER A 48 14.19 -5.49 7.41
N ALA A 49 12.97 -5.71 6.90
CA ALA A 49 12.77 -6.38 5.62
C ALA A 49 13.35 -5.56 4.45
N VAL A 50 13.10 -4.24 4.46
CA VAL A 50 13.58 -3.36 3.39
C VAL A 50 15.11 -3.25 3.40
N GLU A 51 15.72 -3.18 4.57
CA GLU A 51 17.19 -3.17 4.69
C GLU A 51 17.82 -4.42 4.07
N LYS A 52 17.22 -5.58 4.30
CA LYS A 52 17.68 -6.84 3.68
C LYS A 52 17.56 -6.79 2.16
N LEU A 53 16.43 -6.28 1.65
CA LEU A 53 16.25 -6.15 0.21
C LEU A 53 17.24 -5.17 -0.42
N LYS A 54 17.51 -4.06 0.23
CA LYS A 54 18.47 -3.07 -0.28
C LYS A 54 19.91 -3.61 -0.34
N SER A 55 20.23 -4.62 0.42
CA SER A 55 21.54 -5.28 0.33
C SER A 55 21.70 -6.16 -0.91
N HIS A 56 20.58 -6.54 -1.56
CA HIS A 56 20.58 -7.45 -2.71
C HIS A 56 20.02 -6.81 -3.99
N TYR A 57 19.24 -5.74 -3.88
CA TYR A 57 18.55 -5.13 -5.01
C TYR A 57 18.85 -3.63 -5.09
N ASP A 58 18.91 -3.10 -6.31
CA ASP A 58 19.21 -1.69 -6.55
C ASP A 58 18.06 -0.78 -6.15
N ASP A 59 16.85 -1.09 -6.62
CA ASP A 59 15.65 -0.33 -6.32
C ASP A 59 14.54 -1.25 -5.84
N ILE A 60 13.65 -0.68 -5.04
CA ILE A 60 12.47 -1.39 -4.54
C ILE A 60 11.22 -0.66 -5.01
N VAL A 61 10.37 -1.39 -5.72
CA VAL A 61 9.00 -0.98 -6.05
C VAL A 61 8.09 -1.53 -4.96
N LEU A 62 7.19 -0.71 -4.45
CA LEU A 62 6.25 -1.12 -3.42
C LEU A 62 4.87 -1.35 -4.02
N VAL A 63 4.26 -2.50 -3.74
CA VAL A 63 2.84 -2.76 -3.99
C VAL A 63 2.20 -3.04 -2.64
N ALA A 64 1.25 -2.22 -2.22
CA ALA A 64 0.66 -2.37 -0.90
C ALA A 64 -0.86 -2.24 -0.93
N ASN A 65 -1.52 -3.11 -0.17
CA ASN A 65 -2.97 -3.16 -0.02
C ASN A 65 -3.42 -2.59 1.31
N SER A 66 -4.43 -1.73 1.28
CA SER A 66 -5.21 -1.29 2.44
C SER A 66 -4.32 -0.80 3.59
N ILE A 67 -4.39 -1.42 4.76
CA ILE A 67 -3.59 -1.03 5.92
C ILE A 67 -2.09 -1.26 5.71
N GLY A 68 -1.72 -2.15 4.81
CA GLY A 68 -0.31 -2.36 4.44
C GLY A 68 0.33 -1.09 3.90
N ALA A 69 -0.42 -0.29 3.14
CA ALA A 69 0.06 1.01 2.66
C ALA A 69 0.28 1.99 3.81
N PHE A 70 -0.65 2.03 4.78
CA PHE A 70 -0.51 2.87 5.96
C PHE A 70 0.74 2.49 6.77
N TYR A 71 0.95 1.21 6.99
CA TYR A 71 2.12 0.72 7.73
C TYR A 71 3.44 1.06 7.02
N ALA A 72 3.46 0.94 5.69
CA ALA A 72 4.66 1.31 4.93
C ALA A 72 5.00 2.79 5.08
N MET A 73 4.00 3.64 5.02
CA MET A 73 4.19 5.07 5.22
C MET A 73 4.58 5.40 6.66
N ALA A 74 3.95 4.76 7.63
CA ALA A 74 4.25 4.96 9.06
C ALA A 74 5.65 4.45 9.42
N ALA A 75 6.17 3.46 8.69
CA ALA A 75 7.51 2.93 8.90
C ALA A 75 8.61 3.79 8.28
N HIS A 76 8.26 4.88 7.60
CA HIS A 76 9.21 5.80 6.96
C HIS A 76 10.11 5.12 5.94
N LEU A 77 9.52 4.32 5.05
CA LEU A 77 10.24 3.63 3.99
C LEU A 77 10.49 4.50 2.75
N ASP A 78 10.00 5.73 2.76
CA ASP A 78 10.01 6.63 1.60
C ASP A 78 11.40 6.84 1.00
N CYS A 79 12.44 6.91 1.81
CA CYS A 79 13.81 7.08 1.29
C CYS A 79 14.38 5.82 0.62
N GLN A 80 13.69 4.68 0.69
CA GLN A 80 14.17 3.39 0.19
C GLN A 80 13.31 2.82 -0.93
N ILE A 81 12.17 3.45 -1.20
CA ILE A 81 11.22 3.02 -2.23
C ILE A 81 11.29 3.96 -3.42
N SER A 82 11.38 3.40 -4.63
CA SER A 82 11.47 4.20 -5.86
C SER A 82 10.12 4.62 -6.41
N VAL A 83 9.12 3.74 -6.31
CA VAL A 83 7.74 4.00 -6.74
C VAL A 83 6.79 3.11 -5.94
N ALA A 84 5.59 3.60 -5.66
CA ALA A 84 4.58 2.86 -4.92
C ALA A 84 3.28 2.73 -5.71
N PHE A 85 2.70 1.52 -5.64
CA PHE A 85 1.37 1.21 -6.13
C PHE A 85 0.50 0.87 -4.93
N PHE A 86 -0.43 1.72 -4.60
CA PHE A 86 -1.34 1.54 -3.46
C PHE A 86 -2.72 1.13 -3.95
N ILE A 87 -3.21 0.01 -3.46
CA ILE A 87 -4.53 -0.52 -3.81
C ILE A 87 -5.44 -0.34 -2.59
N SER A 88 -6.50 0.44 -2.73
CA SER A 88 -7.42 0.77 -1.64
C SER A 88 -6.69 1.19 -0.36
N PRO A 89 -5.74 2.13 -0.42
CA PRO A 89 -4.87 2.39 0.72
C PRO A 89 -5.60 3.03 1.88
N VAL A 90 -5.21 2.64 3.09
CA VAL A 90 -5.54 3.39 4.29
C VAL A 90 -4.50 4.50 4.42
N VAL A 91 -4.94 5.74 4.39
CA VAL A 91 -4.05 6.91 4.48
C VAL A 91 -4.29 7.72 5.76
N ASP A 92 -5.40 7.49 6.43
CA ASP A 92 -5.75 8.16 7.68
C ASP A 92 -6.60 7.22 8.53
N MET A 93 -6.02 6.66 9.57
CA MET A 93 -6.69 5.68 10.43
C MET A 93 -7.86 6.28 11.21
N GLU A 94 -7.84 7.58 11.47
CA GLU A 94 -8.92 8.23 12.22
C GLU A 94 -10.16 8.50 11.37
N LYS A 95 -10.05 8.40 10.04
CA LYS A 95 -11.14 8.72 9.10
C LYS A 95 -11.74 7.50 8.42
N LEU A 96 -11.46 6.32 8.91
CA LEU A 96 -12.07 5.10 8.39
C LEU A 96 -13.48 4.93 8.92
N ASN A 97 -14.39 4.45 8.07
CA ASN A 97 -15.77 4.16 8.48
C ASN A 97 -15.81 2.89 9.32
N GLY A 98 -16.52 2.96 10.46
CA GLY A 98 -16.77 1.79 11.31
C GLY A 98 -15.55 1.26 12.08
N VAL A 99 -14.48 2.01 12.14
CA VAL A 99 -13.27 1.62 12.87
C VAL A 99 -13.07 2.53 14.07
N GLU A 100 -12.94 1.94 15.25
CA GLU A 100 -12.58 2.65 16.48
C GLU A 100 -11.14 2.33 16.84
N LEU A 101 -10.37 3.37 17.13
CA LEU A 101 -8.99 3.21 17.56
C LEU A 101 -8.90 3.25 19.09
N SER A 102 -7.99 2.43 19.65
CA SER A 102 -7.63 2.58 21.05
C SER A 102 -7.01 3.95 21.29
N ASP A 103 -7.01 4.41 22.55
CA ASP A 103 -6.40 5.69 22.92
C ASP A 103 -4.92 5.72 22.58
N GLU A 104 -4.22 4.60 22.79
CA GLU A 104 -2.80 4.46 22.46
C GLU A 104 -2.56 4.60 20.96
N TYR A 105 -3.36 3.91 20.15
CA TYR A 105 -3.25 3.97 18.70
C TYR A 105 -3.52 5.39 18.17
N ARG A 106 -4.57 6.01 18.67
CA ARG A 106 -4.94 7.38 18.27
C ARG A 106 -3.84 8.38 18.61
N ARG A 107 -3.28 8.30 19.83
CA ARG A 107 -2.18 9.18 20.24
C ARG A 107 -0.95 9.00 19.35
N TYR A 108 -0.64 7.75 18.98
CA TYR A 108 0.46 7.49 18.07
C TYR A 108 0.24 8.13 16.70
N VAL A 109 -0.93 7.92 16.12
CA VAL A 109 -1.28 8.47 14.80
C VAL A 109 -1.22 10.00 14.81
N GLU A 110 -1.77 10.64 15.84
CA GLU A 110 -1.78 12.09 15.98
C GLU A 110 -0.37 12.68 16.15
N SER A 111 0.53 11.95 16.82
CA SER A 111 1.90 12.39 17.05
C SER A 111 2.87 12.02 15.94
N HIS A 112 2.45 11.19 14.99
CA HIS A 112 3.29 10.70 13.89
C HIS A 112 2.58 10.95 12.55
N PRO A 113 2.46 12.21 12.10
CA PRO A 113 1.81 12.50 10.83
C PRO A 113 2.57 11.86 9.68
N ILE A 114 1.82 11.41 8.68
CA ILE A 114 2.40 10.77 7.50
C ILE A 114 3.24 11.78 6.71
N LYS A 115 4.47 11.38 6.43
CA LYS A 115 5.42 12.11 5.58
C LYS A 115 5.85 11.18 4.46
N TRP A 116 5.16 11.24 3.34
CA TRP A 116 5.39 10.33 2.22
C TRP A 116 5.76 11.13 0.97
N ASP A 117 6.95 10.87 0.44
CA ASP A 117 7.52 11.59 -0.70
C ASP A 117 8.00 10.64 -1.79
N VAL A 118 7.23 9.58 -2.01
CA VAL A 118 7.52 8.59 -3.07
C VAL A 118 6.53 8.82 -4.21
N PRO A 119 6.99 8.76 -5.48
CA PRO A 119 6.06 8.73 -6.60
C PRO A 119 5.06 7.60 -6.41
N THR A 120 3.78 7.94 -6.32
CA THR A 120 2.75 7.00 -5.88
C THR A 120 1.58 6.99 -6.85
N HIS A 121 1.11 5.77 -7.15
CA HIS A 121 -0.09 5.54 -7.95
C HIS A 121 -1.13 4.85 -7.07
N ILE A 122 -2.34 5.38 -7.06
CA ILE A 122 -3.42 4.88 -6.20
C ILE A 122 -4.55 4.32 -7.06
N LEU A 123 -5.01 3.11 -6.71
CA LEU A 123 -6.22 2.50 -7.26
C LEU A 123 -7.29 2.49 -6.17
N TYR A 124 -8.47 3.01 -6.50
CA TYR A 124 -9.59 3.15 -5.56
C TYR A 124 -10.90 2.72 -6.23
N GLY A 125 -11.71 1.96 -5.52
CA GLY A 125 -13.03 1.55 -5.99
C GLY A 125 -14.12 2.53 -5.55
N SER A 126 -15.03 2.89 -6.45
CA SER A 126 -16.10 3.85 -6.12
C SER A 126 -17.09 3.31 -5.08
N ASN A 127 -17.14 1.98 -4.89
CA ASN A 127 -17.93 1.32 -3.85
C ASN A 127 -17.13 0.94 -2.61
N ASP A 128 -16.01 1.62 -2.37
CA ASP A 128 -15.25 1.46 -1.14
C ASP A 128 -16.02 2.11 0.01
N HIS A 129 -16.47 1.29 0.97
CA HIS A 129 -17.24 1.75 2.13
C HIS A 129 -16.39 1.93 3.38
N LEU A 130 -15.10 1.58 3.32
CA LEU A 130 -14.19 1.72 4.45
C LEU A 130 -13.47 3.08 4.41
N VAL A 131 -12.92 3.44 3.26
CA VAL A 131 -12.16 4.69 3.08
C VAL A 131 -13.03 5.70 2.32
N PRO A 132 -13.41 6.83 2.93
CA PRO A 132 -14.17 7.86 2.22
C PRO A 132 -13.39 8.43 1.03
N PHE A 133 -14.10 8.70 -0.07
CA PHE A 133 -13.49 9.25 -1.28
C PHE A 133 -12.74 10.57 -1.01
N GLU A 134 -13.31 11.44 -0.20
CA GLU A 134 -12.72 12.75 0.11
C GLU A 134 -11.35 12.59 0.79
N VAL A 135 -11.19 11.55 1.59
CA VAL A 135 -9.94 11.26 2.29
C VAL A 135 -8.87 10.85 1.29
N ILE A 136 -9.22 9.93 0.38
CA ILE A 136 -8.25 9.45 -0.62
C ILE A 136 -7.91 10.54 -1.65
N SER A 137 -8.90 11.31 -2.07
CA SER A 137 -8.71 12.43 -3.00
C SER A 137 -7.82 13.51 -2.38
N GLY A 138 -8.04 13.83 -1.11
CA GLY A 138 -7.22 14.80 -0.38
C GLY A 138 -5.77 14.35 -0.24
N PHE A 139 -5.57 13.08 0.08
CA PHE A 139 -4.23 12.50 0.16
C PHE A 139 -3.52 12.55 -1.21
N ALA A 140 -4.20 12.15 -2.27
CA ALA A 140 -3.62 12.16 -3.62
C ALA A 140 -3.16 13.56 -4.02
N LYS A 141 -3.95 14.59 -3.72
CA LYS A 141 -3.59 15.98 -4.01
C LYS A 141 -2.41 16.45 -3.16
N ALA A 142 -2.43 16.14 -1.87
CA ALA A 142 -1.38 16.58 -0.93
C ALA A 142 -0.01 15.96 -1.25
N HIS A 143 0.00 14.75 -1.77
CA HIS A 143 1.23 14.00 -2.04
C HIS A 143 1.55 13.87 -3.54
N HIS A 144 0.81 14.59 -4.41
CA HIS A 144 0.98 14.54 -5.87
C HIS A 144 0.93 13.12 -6.43
N ALA A 145 0.08 12.27 -5.84
CA ALA A 145 -0.13 10.90 -6.29
C ALA A 145 -1.15 10.88 -7.44
N THR A 146 -1.00 9.92 -8.34
CA THR A 146 -2.06 9.67 -9.34
C THR A 146 -3.18 8.87 -8.69
N LEU A 147 -4.42 9.19 -9.04
CA LEU A 147 -5.58 8.49 -8.52
C LEU A 147 -6.39 7.92 -9.68
N THR A 148 -6.52 6.61 -9.70
CA THR A 148 -7.35 5.88 -10.67
C THR A 148 -8.54 5.29 -9.93
N ILE A 149 -9.75 5.54 -10.44
CA ILE A 149 -10.99 5.07 -9.81
C ILE A 149 -11.61 4.00 -10.68
N MET A 150 -11.87 2.82 -10.10
CA MET A 150 -12.69 1.82 -10.75
C MET A 150 -14.14 2.05 -10.38
N ASP A 151 -14.98 2.34 -11.38
CA ASP A 151 -16.42 2.48 -11.15
C ASP A 151 -17.00 1.13 -10.72
N GLY A 152 -17.69 1.11 -9.59
CA GLY A 152 -18.24 -0.11 -8.99
C GLY A 152 -17.23 -0.97 -8.24
N GLY A 153 -15.95 -0.59 -8.23
CA GLY A 153 -14.93 -1.33 -7.50
C GLY A 153 -15.13 -1.26 -5.99
N GLU A 154 -14.81 -2.35 -5.31
CA GLU A 154 -14.93 -2.46 -3.86
C GLU A 154 -13.59 -2.15 -3.18
N ASN A 155 -13.58 -2.05 -1.84
CA ASN A 155 -12.35 -1.93 -1.08
C ASN A 155 -11.43 -3.14 -1.32
N TRP A 156 -11.99 -4.34 -1.25
CA TRP A 156 -11.28 -5.56 -1.55
C TRP A 156 -11.40 -5.91 -3.03
N PHE A 157 -10.30 -5.76 -3.78
CA PHE A 157 -10.23 -6.16 -5.19
C PHE A 157 -10.05 -7.67 -5.25
N HIS A 158 -11.09 -8.41 -5.60
CA HIS A 158 -11.08 -9.87 -5.56
C HIS A 158 -11.86 -10.54 -6.70
N THR A 159 -12.85 -9.85 -7.30
CA THR A 159 -13.59 -10.44 -8.41
C THR A 159 -12.74 -10.46 -9.67
N GLU A 160 -13.11 -11.31 -10.63
CA GLU A 160 -12.39 -11.37 -11.91
C GLU A 160 -12.30 -10.00 -12.58
N ALA A 161 -13.41 -9.26 -12.63
CA ALA A 161 -13.45 -7.93 -13.23
C ALA A 161 -12.55 -6.93 -12.48
N GLN A 162 -12.56 -6.98 -11.15
CA GLN A 162 -11.73 -6.10 -10.33
C GLN A 162 -10.25 -6.42 -10.49
N MET A 163 -9.88 -7.69 -10.50
CA MET A 163 -8.50 -8.10 -10.67
C MET A 163 -8.00 -7.78 -12.08
N GLN A 164 -8.84 -7.92 -13.10
CA GLN A 164 -8.48 -7.52 -14.46
C GLN A 164 -8.26 -6.01 -14.55
N PHE A 165 -9.09 -5.21 -13.91
CA PHE A 165 -8.91 -3.76 -13.86
C PHE A 165 -7.58 -3.39 -13.19
N LEU A 166 -7.28 -4.01 -12.06
CA LEU A 166 -6.02 -3.83 -11.33
C LEU A 166 -4.82 -4.18 -12.21
N ASP A 167 -4.87 -5.32 -12.89
CA ASP A 167 -3.78 -5.77 -13.75
C ASP A 167 -3.54 -4.78 -14.91
N ASN A 168 -4.62 -4.32 -15.54
CA ASN A 168 -4.53 -3.34 -16.62
C ASN A 168 -3.98 -1.99 -16.12
N TRP A 169 -4.37 -1.59 -14.92
CA TRP A 169 -3.87 -0.37 -14.29
C TRP A 169 -2.35 -0.44 -14.10
N ILE A 170 -1.84 -1.53 -13.53
CA ILE A 170 -0.39 -1.72 -13.34
C ILE A 170 0.33 -1.75 -14.69
N ARG A 171 -0.17 -2.55 -15.63
CA ARG A 171 0.46 -2.67 -16.96
C ARG A 171 0.52 -1.33 -17.70
N LYS A 172 -0.52 -0.54 -17.60
CA LYS A 172 -0.56 0.78 -18.25
C LYS A 172 0.48 1.74 -17.68
N ILE A 173 0.76 1.65 -16.39
CA ILE A 173 1.75 2.51 -15.72
C ILE A 173 3.18 2.01 -15.99
N THR A 174 3.39 0.70 -16.01
CA THR A 174 4.71 0.09 -16.15
C THR A 174 5.18 -0.06 -17.60
N HIS A 175 4.29 0.14 -18.56
CA HIS A 175 4.63 0.00 -20.01
C HIS A 175 4.33 1.27 -20.84
#